data_3dd435fdc8f5743976aea8fc3ae2f074
#
_entry.id   3dd435fdc8f5743976aea8fc3ae2f074
#
_cell.length_a   1.000
_cell.length_b   1.000
_cell.length_c   1.000
_cell.angle_alpha   90.00
_cell.angle_beta   90.00
_cell.angle_gamma   90.00
#
_symmetry.space_group_name_H-M   'P 1'
#
loop_
_entity.id
_entity.type
_entity.pdbx_description
1 polymer ?
#
loop_
_entity_poly.entity_id
_entity_poly.type
_entity_poly.pdbx_seq_one_letter_code
_entity_poly.pdbx_strand_id
1 'polypeptide(L)'
;MAEESVFPKRRLPGGPTLEKLADGVWVLRGDIRRGMNIYFLEEDGGVVQFDAGTKGMVKANKAVAARLGGLKRIVLGHAHADHRGTASSLRVPVHCHADDVADAESDRAIAPYMDISKVEVAPVRWIYPVLLRRWDGGAVKIDDTVAEGDEIAGFKVIHFPGHAPGLIGLWRESDRLAIVSDVVYLVDSARLKELPEGEATVPHPAFNWNHQKAKESLRRLAALEPRTVCPGHAGPLVGDNLRETLEQAAEKY
;
A
#
# COMPACT_ATOMS: atom_id res chain seq x y z
N MET A 1 23.12 -9.88 5.53
CA MET A 1 22.90 -9.88 6.99
C MET A 1 21.67 -10.73 7.27
N ALA A 2 21.74 -11.66 8.24
CA ALA A 2 20.65 -12.60 8.50
C ALA A 2 19.38 -11.87 8.96
N GLU A 3 18.23 -12.24 8.38
CA GLU A 3 16.90 -11.79 8.78
C GLU A 3 16.67 -12.02 10.28
N GLU A 4 16.60 -10.95 11.05
CA GLU A 4 16.17 -11.03 12.44
C GLU A 4 14.65 -11.11 12.48
N SER A 5 14.12 -12.33 12.56
CA SER A 5 12.69 -12.58 12.62
C SER A 5 12.07 -11.96 13.89
N VAL A 6 11.23 -10.94 13.74
CA VAL A 6 10.45 -10.30 14.82
C VAL A 6 9.45 -11.28 15.47
N PHE A 7 9.08 -12.32 14.74
CA PHE A 7 8.10 -13.31 15.19
C PHE A 7 8.79 -14.62 15.60
N PRO A 8 8.29 -15.35 16.61
CA PRO A 8 8.89 -16.60 17.04
C PRO A 8 8.98 -17.61 15.89
N LYS A 9 10.04 -18.43 15.87
CA LYS A 9 10.37 -19.41 14.80
C LYS A 9 9.28 -20.45 14.48
N ARG A 10 8.24 -20.60 15.31
CA ARG A 10 7.05 -21.40 15.02
C ARG A 10 5.97 -20.53 14.39
N ARG A 11 6.01 -20.38 13.08
CA ARG A 11 4.94 -19.71 12.33
C ARG A 11 4.02 -20.74 11.72
N LEU A 12 2.70 -20.46 11.81
CA LEU A 12 1.75 -21.07 10.90
C LEU A 12 2.12 -20.68 9.47
N PRO A 13 2.05 -21.59 8.49
CA PRO A 13 2.25 -21.25 7.09
C PRO A 13 1.37 -20.03 6.74
N GLY A 14 1.98 -18.96 6.20
CA GLY A 14 1.26 -17.73 5.84
C GLY A 14 1.10 -16.68 6.95
N GLY A 15 1.74 -16.85 8.13
CA GLY A 15 1.78 -15.81 9.16
C GLY A 15 2.52 -14.54 8.69
N PRO A 16 2.29 -13.38 9.38
CA PRO A 16 2.92 -12.11 9.00
C PRO A 16 4.44 -12.16 9.12
N THR A 17 5.14 -11.44 8.26
CA THR A 17 6.61 -11.32 8.25
C THR A 17 7.01 -9.84 8.33
N LEU A 18 8.12 -9.56 9.01
CA LEU A 18 8.76 -8.25 9.00
C LEU A 18 10.13 -8.36 8.34
N GLU A 19 10.39 -7.46 7.38
CA GLU A 19 11.64 -7.40 6.62
C GLU A 19 12.20 -5.98 6.64
N LYS A 20 13.52 -5.81 6.77
CA LYS A 20 14.18 -4.53 6.53
C LYS A 20 14.45 -4.42 5.02
N LEU A 21 13.90 -3.40 4.37
CA LEU A 21 14.04 -3.19 2.92
C LEU A 21 15.20 -2.26 2.58
N ALA A 22 15.38 -1.22 3.39
CA ALA A 22 16.42 -0.22 3.21
C ALA A 22 16.75 0.39 4.57
N ASP A 23 17.68 1.34 4.60
CA ASP A 23 17.96 2.07 5.84
C ASP A 23 16.74 2.88 6.28
N GLY A 24 16.35 2.70 7.55
CA GLY A 24 15.14 3.31 8.12
C GLY A 24 13.82 2.80 7.55
N VAL A 25 13.79 1.73 6.74
CA VAL A 25 12.57 1.24 6.06
C VAL A 25 12.33 -0.23 6.32
N TRP A 26 11.15 -0.53 6.85
CA TRP A 26 10.69 -1.89 7.16
C TRP A 26 9.35 -2.17 6.47
N VAL A 27 9.11 -3.41 6.08
CA VAL A 27 7.81 -3.87 5.58
C VAL A 27 7.27 -5.00 6.45
N LEU A 28 6.02 -4.85 6.89
CA LEU A 28 5.22 -5.92 7.48
C LEU A 28 4.31 -6.50 6.40
N ARG A 29 4.55 -7.75 6.04
CA ARG A 29 3.69 -8.47 5.10
C ARG A 29 2.70 -9.34 5.84
N GLY A 30 1.45 -9.24 5.48
CA GLY A 30 0.39 -10.01 6.14
C GLY A 30 -0.80 -10.32 5.25
N ASP A 31 -1.89 -10.79 5.88
CA ASP A 31 -3.11 -11.22 5.24
C ASP A 31 -2.96 -12.43 4.31
N ILE A 32 -3.87 -12.60 3.36
CA ILE A 32 -3.92 -13.75 2.45
C ILE A 32 -2.59 -13.86 1.70
N ARG A 33 -1.89 -14.99 1.89
CA ARG A 33 -0.60 -15.28 1.25
C ARG A 33 0.48 -14.20 1.47
N ARG A 34 0.36 -13.37 2.52
CA ARG A 34 1.23 -12.20 2.77
C ARG A 34 1.18 -11.16 1.66
N GLY A 35 0.04 -11.07 0.97
CA GLY A 35 -0.12 -10.18 -0.17
C GLY A 35 -0.33 -8.72 0.21
N MET A 36 -0.52 -8.38 1.49
CA MET A 36 -0.72 -7.00 1.96
C MET A 36 0.54 -6.47 2.66
N ASN A 37 0.97 -5.28 2.29
CA ASN A 37 2.14 -4.60 2.85
C ASN A 37 1.74 -3.41 3.73
N ILE A 38 2.46 -3.24 4.84
CA ILE A 38 2.48 -2.04 5.68
C ILE A 38 3.94 -1.63 5.81
N TYR A 39 4.26 -0.37 5.55
CA TYR A 39 5.61 0.13 5.67
C TYR A 39 5.79 0.92 6.96
N PHE A 40 6.94 0.76 7.61
CA PHE A 40 7.35 1.52 8.78
C PHE A 40 8.62 2.26 8.45
N LEU A 41 8.60 3.57 8.66
CA LEU A 41 9.68 4.51 8.35
C LEU A 41 10.21 5.08 9.65
N GLU A 42 11.50 4.95 9.91
CA GLU A 42 12.12 5.49 11.11
C GLU A 42 12.08 7.03 11.10
N GLU A 43 11.59 7.60 12.21
CA GLU A 43 11.52 9.05 12.40
C GLU A 43 11.67 9.38 13.90
N ASP A 44 12.70 10.12 14.28
CA ASP A 44 12.94 10.64 15.64
C ASP A 44 12.77 9.61 16.78
N GLY A 45 13.36 8.43 16.65
CA GLY A 45 13.33 7.37 17.67
C GLY A 45 12.03 6.56 17.75
N GLY A 46 11.11 6.74 16.81
CA GLY A 46 9.90 5.93 16.58
C GLY A 46 9.71 5.66 15.10
N VAL A 47 8.48 5.37 14.70
CA VAL A 47 8.15 5.12 13.30
C VAL A 47 6.89 5.86 12.84
N VAL A 48 6.91 6.31 11.59
CA VAL A 48 5.72 6.65 10.81
C VAL A 48 5.32 5.40 10.03
N GLN A 49 4.04 5.10 10.01
CA GLN A 49 3.50 3.99 9.25
C GLN A 49 2.88 4.50 7.94
N PHE A 50 3.23 3.91 6.83
CA PHE A 50 2.59 4.16 5.53
C PHE A 50 1.72 2.97 5.16
N ASP A 51 0.43 3.23 4.92
CA ASP A 51 -0.71 2.33 4.89
C ASP A 51 -0.94 1.57 6.21
N ALA A 52 -2.14 1.09 6.42
CA ALA A 52 -2.53 0.45 7.67
C ALA A 52 -2.96 -1.03 7.49
N GLY A 53 -2.92 -1.55 6.27
CA GLY A 53 -3.25 -2.92 5.98
C GLY A 53 -4.69 -3.30 6.31
N THR A 54 -4.98 -4.59 6.34
CA THR A 54 -6.30 -5.11 6.65
C THR A 54 -6.56 -5.18 8.16
N LYS A 55 -7.82 -5.16 8.56
CA LYS A 55 -8.25 -5.27 9.97
C LYS A 55 -7.63 -6.47 10.71
N GLY A 56 -7.38 -7.58 10.01
CA GLY A 56 -6.76 -8.77 10.59
C GLY A 56 -5.31 -8.57 11.06
N MET A 57 -4.64 -7.53 10.59
CA MET A 57 -3.22 -7.27 10.88
C MET A 57 -2.98 -6.46 12.18
N VAL A 58 -4.01 -6.03 12.91
CA VAL A 58 -3.90 -5.17 14.12
C VAL A 58 -2.87 -5.68 15.13
N LYS A 59 -2.87 -6.98 15.47
CA LYS A 59 -1.94 -7.55 16.48
C LYS A 59 -0.49 -7.49 16.00
N ALA A 60 -0.25 -7.86 14.74
CA ALA A 60 1.08 -7.84 14.15
C ALA A 60 1.60 -6.40 14.02
N ASN A 61 0.75 -5.48 13.57
CA ASN A 61 1.07 -4.07 13.44
C ASN A 61 1.50 -3.46 14.78
N LYS A 62 0.70 -3.65 15.85
CA LYS A 62 1.06 -3.18 17.22
C LYS A 62 2.40 -3.75 17.71
N ALA A 63 2.66 -5.05 17.46
CA ALA A 63 3.88 -5.69 17.89
C ALA A 63 5.13 -5.14 17.16
N VAL A 64 5.00 -4.89 15.86
CA VAL A 64 6.09 -4.29 15.05
C VAL A 64 6.33 -2.84 15.48
N ALA A 65 5.28 -2.02 15.59
CA ALA A 65 5.40 -0.64 16.01
C ALA A 65 6.10 -0.51 17.38
N ALA A 66 5.70 -1.35 18.36
CA ALA A 66 6.33 -1.36 19.67
C ALA A 66 7.82 -1.74 19.62
N ARG A 67 8.20 -2.68 18.74
CA ARG A 67 9.60 -3.09 18.57
C ARG A 67 10.46 -2.01 17.90
N LEU A 68 9.86 -1.21 17.02
CA LEU A 68 10.54 -0.14 16.28
C LEU A 68 10.49 1.22 17.00
N GLY A 69 10.29 1.26 18.32
CA GLY A 69 10.33 2.48 19.12
C GLY A 69 8.99 3.18 19.33
N GLY A 70 7.91 2.62 18.81
CA GLY A 70 6.55 3.15 18.93
C GLY A 70 6.04 3.84 17.65
N LEU A 71 4.73 3.77 17.45
CA LEU A 71 4.05 4.39 16.31
C LEU A 71 3.72 5.85 16.62
N LYS A 72 4.19 6.77 15.81
CA LYS A 72 3.92 8.21 15.94
C LYS A 72 2.64 8.64 15.23
N ARG A 73 2.49 8.24 13.98
CA ARG A 73 1.32 8.52 13.14
C ARG A 73 1.22 7.51 12.02
N ILE A 74 0.06 7.48 11.39
CA ILE A 74 -0.21 6.74 10.15
C ILE A 74 -0.38 7.75 9.03
N VAL A 75 0.20 7.45 7.87
CA VAL A 75 -0.08 8.13 6.61
C VAL A 75 -0.69 7.09 5.68
N LEU A 76 -1.94 7.28 5.28
CA LEU A 76 -2.59 6.42 4.31
C LEU A 76 -2.12 6.80 2.90
N GLY A 77 -1.62 5.83 2.16
CA GLY A 77 -1.36 5.99 0.73
C GLY A 77 -2.66 6.26 -0.02
N HIS A 78 -3.74 5.60 0.39
CA HIS A 78 -5.11 5.87 0.00
C HIS A 78 -6.11 5.22 0.97
N ALA A 79 -7.42 5.48 0.80
CA ALA A 79 -8.45 5.15 1.79
C ALA A 79 -9.20 3.84 1.56
N HIS A 80 -8.75 2.93 0.68
CA HIS A 80 -9.43 1.65 0.49
C HIS A 80 -9.37 0.76 1.74
N ALA A 81 -10.33 -0.15 1.85
CA ALA A 81 -10.59 -0.97 3.03
C ALA A 81 -9.38 -1.78 3.53
N ASP A 82 -8.56 -2.27 2.62
CA ASP A 82 -7.35 -3.05 2.90
C ASP A 82 -6.12 -2.20 3.23
N HIS A 83 -6.17 -0.90 2.99
CA HIS A 83 -5.11 0.06 3.34
C HIS A 83 -5.39 0.84 4.62
N ARG A 84 -6.67 1.00 5.03
CA ARG A 84 -7.07 1.68 6.28
C ARG A 84 -7.45 0.75 7.42
N GLY A 85 -7.46 -0.56 7.21
CA GLY A 85 -8.13 -1.55 8.05
C GLY A 85 -7.68 -1.62 9.52
N THR A 86 -6.43 -1.27 9.87
CA THR A 86 -5.99 -1.21 11.27
C THR A 86 -6.02 0.20 11.86
N ALA A 87 -6.16 1.25 11.04
CA ALA A 87 -5.93 2.63 11.45
C ALA A 87 -6.77 3.05 12.68
N SER A 88 -8.08 2.82 12.65
CA SER A 88 -8.99 3.13 13.77
C SER A 88 -8.63 2.42 15.08
N SER A 89 -7.93 1.28 15.03
CA SER A 89 -7.56 0.45 16.19
C SER A 89 -6.23 0.84 16.84
N LEU A 90 -5.41 1.68 16.16
CA LEU A 90 -4.04 2.00 16.61
C LEU A 90 -3.97 3.25 17.50
N ARG A 91 -4.99 4.10 17.47
CA ARG A 91 -5.15 5.29 18.34
C ARG A 91 -3.96 6.26 18.28
N VAL A 92 -3.47 6.51 17.09
CA VAL A 92 -2.46 7.53 16.77
C VAL A 92 -3.04 8.48 15.71
N PRO A 93 -2.50 9.67 15.50
CA PRO A 93 -2.92 10.56 14.42
C PRO A 93 -2.87 9.85 13.06
N VAL A 94 -3.88 10.08 12.22
CA VAL A 94 -3.97 9.54 10.87
C VAL A 94 -4.05 10.68 9.87
N HIS A 95 -3.18 10.62 8.88
CA HIS A 95 -3.08 11.60 7.81
C HIS A 95 -3.37 10.92 6.46
N CYS A 96 -3.92 11.66 5.51
CA CYS A 96 -4.06 11.24 4.11
C CYS A 96 -4.07 12.45 3.20
N HIS A 97 -4.09 12.25 1.89
CA HIS A 97 -4.33 13.35 0.95
C HIS A 97 -5.76 13.89 1.10
N ALA A 98 -5.94 15.20 0.89
CA ALA A 98 -7.24 15.88 1.07
C ALA A 98 -8.37 15.24 0.25
N ASP A 99 -8.07 14.75 -0.97
CA ASP A 99 -9.06 14.13 -1.87
C ASP A 99 -9.54 12.75 -1.39
N ASP A 100 -8.87 12.13 -0.41
CA ASP A 100 -9.25 10.82 0.15
C ASP A 100 -9.91 10.92 1.55
N VAL A 101 -10.01 12.12 2.13
CA VAL A 101 -10.60 12.32 3.46
C VAL A 101 -12.03 11.78 3.53
N ALA A 102 -12.86 12.11 2.53
CA ALA A 102 -14.25 11.66 2.50
C ALA A 102 -14.40 10.14 2.42
N ASP A 103 -13.49 9.45 1.71
CA ASP A 103 -13.47 7.98 1.66
C ASP A 103 -12.94 7.38 2.95
N ALA A 104 -11.90 7.97 3.56
CA ALA A 104 -11.33 7.52 4.83
C ALA A 104 -12.33 7.61 5.99
N GLU A 105 -13.10 8.70 6.06
CA GLU A 105 -14.10 8.94 7.10
C GLU A 105 -15.47 8.28 6.82
N SER A 106 -15.59 7.56 5.70
CA SER A 106 -16.79 6.81 5.35
C SER A 106 -16.82 5.42 5.99
N ASP A 107 -18.00 4.98 6.41
CA ASP A 107 -18.24 3.59 6.83
C ASP A 107 -18.32 2.59 5.66
N ARG A 108 -18.05 3.03 4.44
CA ARG A 108 -18.16 2.19 3.24
C ARG A 108 -16.86 1.41 3.02
N ALA A 109 -16.94 0.08 3.09
CA ALA A 109 -15.83 -0.81 2.74
C ALA A 109 -15.53 -0.84 1.23
N ILE A 110 -16.45 -0.38 0.38
CA ILE A 110 -16.33 -0.34 -1.07
C ILE A 110 -16.51 1.10 -1.51
N ALA A 111 -15.48 1.69 -2.09
CA ALA A 111 -15.54 3.05 -2.60
C ALA A 111 -16.60 3.19 -3.71
N PRO A 112 -17.32 4.33 -3.78
CA PRO A 112 -18.45 4.49 -4.70
C PRO A 112 -18.10 4.34 -6.19
N TYR A 113 -16.85 4.56 -6.54
CA TYR A 113 -16.33 4.47 -7.91
C TYR A 113 -15.85 3.06 -8.28
N MET A 114 -15.74 2.13 -7.33
CA MET A 114 -15.37 0.74 -7.63
C MET A 114 -16.52 0.02 -8.34
N ASP A 115 -16.22 -0.62 -9.45
CA ASP A 115 -17.15 -1.44 -10.20
C ASP A 115 -16.66 -2.90 -10.25
N ILE A 116 -16.95 -3.63 -9.18
CA ILE A 116 -16.55 -5.03 -9.04
C ILE A 116 -17.15 -5.93 -10.15
N SER A 117 -18.21 -5.48 -10.84
CA SER A 117 -18.80 -6.25 -11.96
C SER A 117 -17.84 -6.42 -13.14
N LYS A 118 -16.84 -5.54 -13.25
CA LYS A 118 -15.78 -5.60 -14.27
C LYS A 118 -14.75 -6.70 -14.04
N VAL A 119 -14.70 -7.33 -12.86
CA VAL A 119 -13.80 -8.46 -12.62
C VAL A 119 -14.29 -9.67 -13.41
N GLU A 120 -13.48 -10.14 -14.35
CA GLU A 120 -13.87 -11.15 -15.35
C GLU A 120 -14.06 -12.53 -14.73
N VAL A 121 -13.24 -12.88 -13.73
CA VAL A 121 -13.29 -14.19 -13.07
C VAL A 121 -14.43 -14.25 -12.07
N ALA A 122 -15.53 -14.89 -12.45
CA ALA A 122 -16.78 -14.89 -11.68
C ALA A 122 -16.65 -15.29 -10.20
N PRO A 123 -15.94 -16.36 -9.81
CA PRO A 123 -15.74 -16.68 -8.38
C PRO A 123 -15.02 -15.58 -7.62
N VAL A 124 -14.01 -14.94 -8.22
CA VAL A 124 -13.25 -13.84 -7.62
C VAL A 124 -14.12 -12.60 -7.48
N ARG A 125 -14.88 -12.26 -8.52
CA ARG A 125 -15.84 -11.14 -8.49
C ARG A 125 -16.85 -11.27 -7.34
N TRP A 126 -17.35 -12.46 -7.05
CA TRP A 126 -18.33 -12.67 -5.99
C TRP A 126 -17.72 -12.62 -4.58
N ILE A 127 -16.44 -12.97 -4.44
CA ILE A 127 -15.78 -12.95 -3.13
C ILE A 127 -15.29 -11.55 -2.75
N TYR A 128 -14.98 -10.66 -3.68
CA TYR A 128 -14.45 -9.33 -3.39
C TYR A 128 -15.30 -8.52 -2.41
N PRO A 129 -16.63 -8.40 -2.56
CA PRO A 129 -17.42 -7.63 -1.60
C PRO A 129 -17.36 -8.19 -0.18
N VAL A 130 -17.14 -9.50 -0.02
CA VAL A 130 -16.97 -10.14 1.29
C VAL A 130 -15.58 -9.84 1.84
N LEU A 131 -14.53 -9.93 1.01
CA LEU A 131 -13.15 -9.63 1.41
C LEU A 131 -13.02 -8.16 1.83
N LEU A 132 -13.47 -7.22 1.00
CA LEU A 132 -13.39 -5.79 1.30
C LEU A 132 -14.06 -5.44 2.64
N ARG A 133 -15.26 -5.96 2.91
CA ARG A 133 -15.93 -5.79 4.21
C ARG A 133 -15.18 -6.45 5.37
N ARG A 134 -14.51 -7.58 5.13
CA ARG A 134 -13.70 -8.28 6.15
C ARG A 134 -12.40 -7.55 6.45
N TRP A 135 -11.81 -6.90 5.46
CA TRP A 135 -10.56 -6.15 5.56
C TRP A 135 -10.75 -4.79 6.23
N ASP A 136 -11.93 -4.20 6.05
CA ASP A 136 -12.25 -2.86 6.54
C ASP A 136 -12.28 -2.79 8.07
N GLY A 137 -11.64 -1.76 8.61
CA GLY A 137 -11.67 -1.39 10.03
C GLY A 137 -12.79 -0.41 10.40
N GLY A 138 -13.60 0.02 9.42
CA GLY A 138 -14.59 1.09 9.54
C GLY A 138 -13.98 2.48 9.27
N ALA A 139 -14.79 3.50 9.46
CA ALA A 139 -14.39 4.89 9.29
C ALA A 139 -13.15 5.25 10.12
N VAL A 140 -12.29 6.05 9.54
CA VAL A 140 -11.04 6.53 10.15
C VAL A 140 -11.08 8.05 10.19
N LYS A 141 -11.10 8.63 11.38
CA LYS A 141 -10.97 10.09 11.53
C LYS A 141 -9.61 10.53 11.01
N ILE A 142 -9.59 11.51 10.13
CA ILE A 142 -8.37 12.13 9.64
C ILE A 142 -8.02 13.33 10.53
N ASP A 143 -6.82 13.33 11.06
CA ASP A 143 -6.35 14.39 11.97
C ASP A 143 -5.64 15.51 11.23
N ASP A 144 -5.00 15.21 10.09
CA ASP A 144 -4.35 16.21 9.23
C ASP A 144 -4.23 15.67 7.79
N THR A 145 -3.94 16.56 6.84
CA THR A 145 -3.75 16.20 5.43
C THR A 145 -2.30 16.38 5.01
N VAL A 146 -1.90 15.58 4.02
CA VAL A 146 -0.60 15.67 3.36
C VAL A 146 -0.80 15.96 1.88
N ALA A 147 0.12 16.71 1.30
CA ALA A 147 0.08 17.12 -0.10
C ALA A 147 1.39 16.80 -0.81
N GLU A 148 1.37 16.87 -2.12
CA GLU A 148 2.58 16.73 -2.94
C GLU A 148 3.65 17.74 -2.53
N GLY A 149 4.87 17.26 -2.34
CA GLY A 149 6.03 18.06 -1.93
C GLY A 149 6.28 18.06 -0.44
N ASP A 150 5.32 17.62 0.40
CA ASP A 150 5.56 17.42 1.82
C ASP A 150 6.65 16.39 2.06
N GLU A 151 7.26 16.42 3.24
CA GLU A 151 8.30 15.47 3.64
C GLU A 151 7.82 14.59 4.80
N ILE A 152 8.01 13.28 4.67
CA ILE A 152 7.65 12.26 5.67
C ILE A 152 8.84 11.33 5.85
N ALA A 153 9.46 11.34 7.03
CA ALA A 153 10.58 10.45 7.37
C ALA A 153 11.70 10.43 6.30
N GLY A 154 12.04 11.60 5.75
CA GLY A 154 13.07 11.76 4.71
C GLY A 154 12.62 11.38 3.28
N PHE A 155 11.32 11.15 3.07
CA PHE A 155 10.74 10.91 1.77
C PHE A 155 9.87 12.11 1.34
N LYS A 156 9.91 12.46 0.05
CA LYS A 156 8.97 13.41 -0.55
C LYS A 156 7.65 12.72 -0.88
N VAL A 157 6.54 13.35 -0.55
CA VAL A 157 5.20 12.94 -0.97
C VAL A 157 5.01 13.27 -2.44
N ILE A 158 4.51 12.31 -3.22
CA ILE A 158 4.13 12.48 -4.62
C ILE A 158 2.66 12.05 -4.78
N HIS A 159 1.84 12.89 -5.39
CA HIS A 159 0.45 12.58 -5.69
C HIS A 159 0.34 11.76 -6.98
N PHE A 160 -0.30 10.59 -6.88
CA PHE A 160 -0.49 9.63 -7.98
C PHE A 160 -1.98 9.32 -8.17
N PRO A 161 -2.84 10.29 -8.53
CA PRO A 161 -4.28 10.06 -8.64
C PRO A 161 -4.62 9.04 -9.74
N GLY A 162 -5.68 8.29 -9.52
CA GLY A 162 -6.19 7.34 -10.53
C GLY A 162 -6.78 6.08 -9.94
N HIS A 163 -6.05 5.31 -9.15
CA HIS A 163 -6.62 4.21 -8.37
C HIS A 163 -7.58 4.76 -7.30
N ALA A 164 -7.14 5.71 -6.51
CA ALA A 164 -7.99 6.57 -5.68
C ALA A 164 -7.76 8.04 -6.04
N PRO A 165 -8.69 8.96 -5.71
CA PRO A 165 -8.52 10.39 -5.97
C PRO A 165 -7.27 10.98 -5.30
N GLY A 166 -7.05 10.62 -4.03
CA GLY A 166 -5.98 11.10 -3.19
C GLY A 166 -4.81 10.12 -3.03
N LEU A 167 -4.63 9.14 -3.93
CA LEU A 167 -3.52 8.21 -3.85
C LEU A 167 -2.18 8.95 -3.88
N ILE A 168 -1.36 8.72 -2.85
CA ILE A 168 0.00 9.25 -2.73
C ILE A 168 1.03 8.13 -2.64
N GLY A 169 2.26 8.45 -2.99
CA GLY A 169 3.45 7.65 -2.73
C GLY A 169 4.55 8.48 -2.09
N LEU A 170 5.57 7.81 -1.64
CA LEU A 170 6.75 8.36 -0.99
C LEU A 170 7.98 8.09 -1.84
N TRP A 171 8.76 9.11 -2.13
CA TRP A 171 9.97 9.04 -2.96
C TRP A 171 11.21 9.47 -2.20
N ARG A 172 12.23 8.64 -2.17
CA ARG A 172 13.56 8.97 -1.66
C ARG A 172 14.58 8.88 -2.77
N GLU A 173 15.13 10.05 -3.16
CA GLU A 173 16.02 10.18 -4.31
C GLU A 173 17.40 9.55 -4.05
N SER A 174 17.90 9.61 -2.81
CA SER A 174 19.26 9.18 -2.46
C SER A 174 19.56 7.71 -2.78
N ASP A 175 18.56 6.84 -2.69
CA ASP A 175 18.64 5.42 -3.02
C ASP A 175 17.63 4.98 -4.08
N ARG A 176 16.89 5.94 -4.67
CA ARG A 176 15.88 5.72 -5.71
C ARG A 176 14.81 4.72 -5.27
N LEU A 177 14.37 4.86 -4.01
CA LEU A 177 13.33 4.03 -3.38
C LEU A 177 11.97 4.74 -3.46
N ALA A 178 10.96 4.06 -4.00
CA ALA A 178 9.59 4.52 -4.05
C ALA A 178 8.67 3.57 -3.26
N ILE A 179 7.92 4.09 -2.30
CA ILE A 179 6.84 3.37 -1.60
C ILE A 179 5.53 3.93 -2.14
N VAL A 180 4.76 3.13 -2.87
CA VAL A 180 3.77 3.68 -3.82
C VAL A 180 2.35 3.17 -3.60
N SER A 181 2.08 2.43 -2.51
CA SER A 181 0.75 1.86 -2.31
C SER A 181 0.24 1.21 -3.61
N ASP A 182 -0.93 1.58 -4.10
CA ASP A 182 -1.59 0.97 -5.25
C ASP A 182 -1.42 1.75 -6.57
N VAL A 183 -0.27 2.39 -6.77
CA VAL A 183 0.10 2.98 -8.08
C VAL A 183 0.42 1.87 -9.08
N VAL A 184 1.03 0.78 -8.62
CA VAL A 184 1.41 -0.38 -9.43
C VAL A 184 1.03 -1.66 -8.70
N TYR A 185 0.60 -2.66 -9.47
CA TYR A 185 0.32 -4.00 -8.97
C TYR A 185 1.36 -5.01 -9.43
N LEU A 186 1.78 -5.87 -8.50
CA LEU A 186 2.54 -7.08 -8.77
C LEU A 186 1.65 -8.33 -8.58
N VAL A 187 0.34 -8.11 -8.64
CA VAL A 187 -0.70 -9.13 -8.52
C VAL A 187 -1.72 -9.02 -9.65
N ASP A 188 -2.19 -10.14 -10.14
CA ASP A 188 -3.39 -10.23 -10.96
C ASP A 188 -4.61 -10.25 -10.02
N SER A 189 -5.24 -9.10 -9.84
CA SER A 189 -6.37 -8.97 -8.93
C SER A 189 -7.63 -9.70 -9.44
N ALA A 190 -7.77 -9.91 -10.76
CA ALA A 190 -8.86 -10.70 -11.31
C ALA A 190 -8.74 -12.21 -10.98
N ARG A 191 -7.54 -12.68 -10.65
CA ARG A 191 -7.25 -14.09 -10.30
C ARG A 191 -6.75 -14.28 -8.87
N LEU A 192 -6.56 -13.21 -8.10
CA LEU A 192 -5.95 -13.21 -6.76
C LEU A 192 -4.62 -13.97 -6.72
N LYS A 193 -3.73 -13.68 -7.67
CA LYS A 193 -2.46 -14.37 -7.86
C LYS A 193 -1.33 -13.34 -8.09
N GLU A 194 -0.15 -13.61 -7.53
CA GLU A 194 1.05 -12.84 -7.84
C GLU A 194 1.40 -12.98 -9.33
N LEU A 195 1.88 -11.89 -9.93
CA LEU A 195 2.45 -11.90 -11.27
C LEU A 195 3.79 -12.62 -11.27
N PRO A 196 4.28 -13.09 -12.42
CA PRO A 196 5.65 -13.56 -12.54
C PRO A 196 6.67 -12.51 -12.07
N GLU A 197 7.81 -12.99 -11.58
CA GLU A 197 8.90 -12.11 -11.13
C GLU A 197 9.32 -11.14 -12.25
N GLY A 198 9.48 -9.87 -11.89
CA GLY A 198 9.82 -8.80 -12.83
C GLY A 198 8.64 -8.24 -13.64
N GLU A 199 7.44 -8.81 -13.51
CA GLU A 199 6.24 -8.27 -14.15
C GLU A 199 5.48 -7.32 -13.23
N ALA A 200 4.86 -6.30 -13.85
CA ALA A 200 3.99 -5.33 -13.20
C ALA A 200 2.77 -5.02 -14.06
N THR A 201 1.75 -4.44 -13.46
CA THR A 201 0.55 -3.96 -14.17
C THR A 201 -0.01 -2.72 -13.48
N VAL A 202 -0.75 -1.90 -14.23
CA VAL A 202 -1.63 -0.90 -13.62
C VAL A 202 -2.73 -1.62 -12.83
N PRO A 203 -3.27 -1.04 -11.73
CA PRO A 203 -4.40 -1.62 -11.03
C PRO A 203 -5.58 -1.86 -11.96
N HIS A 204 -6.30 -2.97 -11.73
CA HIS A 204 -7.42 -3.38 -12.58
C HIS A 204 -8.52 -2.31 -12.61
N PRO A 205 -9.16 -2.04 -13.80
CA PRO A 205 -10.16 -0.98 -13.97
C PRO A 205 -11.36 -1.05 -13.01
N ALA A 206 -11.67 -2.24 -12.48
CA ALA A 206 -12.75 -2.44 -11.51
C ALA A 206 -12.53 -1.68 -10.19
N PHE A 207 -11.29 -1.36 -9.84
CA PHE A 207 -10.90 -0.76 -8.57
C PHE A 207 -10.46 0.70 -8.70
N ASN A 208 -10.36 1.22 -9.92
CA ASN A 208 -9.85 2.56 -10.16
C ASN A 208 -10.96 3.62 -10.18
N TRP A 209 -10.70 4.74 -9.51
CA TRP A 209 -11.49 5.95 -9.65
C TRP A 209 -11.45 6.48 -11.09
N ASN A 210 -10.25 6.54 -11.68
CA ASN A 210 -10.04 6.95 -13.06
C ASN A 210 -8.87 6.16 -13.67
N HIS A 211 -9.18 5.20 -14.52
CA HIS A 211 -8.18 4.29 -15.05
C HIS A 211 -7.13 4.97 -15.93
N GLN A 212 -7.51 6.00 -16.70
CA GLN A 212 -6.57 6.76 -17.52
C GLN A 212 -5.57 7.52 -16.64
N LYS A 213 -6.04 8.16 -15.56
CA LYS A 213 -5.16 8.80 -14.58
C LYS A 213 -4.25 7.79 -13.86
N ALA A 214 -4.74 6.57 -13.58
CA ALA A 214 -3.90 5.52 -13.00
C ALA A 214 -2.73 5.15 -13.93
N LYS A 215 -2.96 5.05 -15.24
CA LYS A 215 -1.90 4.87 -16.24
C LYS A 215 -0.91 6.04 -16.29
N GLU A 216 -1.41 7.27 -16.22
CA GLU A 216 -0.58 8.48 -16.19
C GLU A 216 0.28 8.54 -14.91
N SER A 217 -0.29 8.19 -13.75
CA SER A 217 0.42 8.10 -12.48
C SER A 217 1.51 7.03 -12.51
N LEU A 218 1.24 5.88 -13.14
CA LEU A 218 2.25 4.83 -13.29
C LEU A 218 3.40 5.28 -14.23
N ARG A 219 3.12 5.99 -15.32
CA ARG A 219 4.15 6.60 -16.17
C ARG A 219 4.94 7.67 -15.41
N ARG A 220 4.27 8.45 -14.56
CA ARG A 220 4.94 9.41 -13.68
C ARG A 220 5.91 8.72 -12.73
N LEU A 221 5.52 7.59 -12.13
CA LEU A 221 6.41 6.76 -11.32
C LEU A 221 7.61 6.26 -12.13
N ALA A 222 7.37 5.80 -13.36
CA ALA A 222 8.43 5.35 -14.27
C ALA A 222 9.47 6.47 -14.57
N ALA A 223 9.00 7.71 -14.71
CA ALA A 223 9.85 8.87 -14.96
C ALA A 223 10.77 9.26 -13.79
N LEU A 224 10.49 8.80 -12.57
CA LEU A 224 11.40 8.93 -11.41
C LEU A 224 12.59 7.97 -11.50
N GLU A 225 12.54 7.00 -12.42
CA GLU A 225 13.54 5.95 -12.61
C GLU A 225 13.91 5.22 -11.29
N PRO A 226 12.95 4.67 -10.54
CA PRO A 226 13.22 4.01 -9.27
C PRO A 226 14.11 2.77 -9.47
N ARG A 227 14.91 2.43 -8.44
CA ARG A 227 15.61 1.14 -8.35
C ARG A 227 14.85 0.12 -7.50
N THR A 228 14.02 0.63 -6.60
CA THR A 228 13.15 -0.20 -5.75
C THR A 228 11.77 0.43 -5.71
N VAL A 229 10.77 -0.36 -6.06
CA VAL A 229 9.34 0.02 -5.98
C VAL A 229 8.65 -0.89 -4.98
N CYS A 230 8.06 -0.29 -3.98
CA CYS A 230 7.39 -0.92 -2.85
C CYS A 230 5.87 -0.67 -2.95
N PRO A 231 5.09 -1.57 -3.56
CA PRO A 231 3.64 -1.42 -3.73
C PRO A 231 2.85 -1.82 -2.48
N GLY A 232 1.55 -1.57 -2.46
CA GLY A 232 0.63 -2.03 -1.42
C GLY A 232 0.50 -3.55 -1.36
N HIS A 233 0.72 -4.23 -2.49
CA HIS A 233 0.56 -5.68 -2.62
C HIS A 233 1.77 -6.37 -3.23
N ALA A 234 2.21 -7.48 -2.61
CA ALA A 234 3.37 -8.28 -3.05
C ALA A 234 4.69 -7.47 -3.14
N GLY A 235 5.67 -7.96 -3.87
CA GLY A 235 6.95 -7.26 -4.13
C GLY A 235 7.95 -7.31 -2.98
N PRO A 236 8.99 -6.44 -2.97
CA PRO A 236 9.18 -5.28 -3.85
C PRO A 236 9.57 -5.67 -5.29
N LEU A 237 9.43 -4.71 -6.21
CA LEU A 237 10.03 -4.78 -7.53
C LEU A 237 11.39 -4.09 -7.48
N VAL A 238 12.47 -4.80 -7.83
CA VAL A 238 13.85 -4.31 -7.73
C VAL A 238 14.57 -4.51 -9.05
N GLY A 239 15.28 -3.49 -9.51
CA GLY A 239 16.06 -3.55 -10.74
C GLY A 239 16.76 -2.24 -11.07
N ASP A 240 17.80 -2.31 -11.91
CA ASP A 240 18.55 -1.12 -12.32
C ASP A 240 17.81 -0.28 -13.38
N ASN A 241 16.88 -0.87 -14.12
CA ASN A 241 16.07 -0.21 -15.16
C ASN A 241 14.61 -0.61 -15.06
N LEU A 242 13.91 -0.14 -14.02
CA LEU A 242 12.48 -0.39 -13.85
C LEU A 242 11.58 0.50 -14.71
N ARG A 243 12.14 1.56 -15.33
CA ARG A 243 11.38 2.49 -16.15
C ARG A 243 10.60 1.76 -17.24
N GLU A 244 11.28 0.94 -18.04
CA GLU A 244 10.66 0.20 -19.14
C GLU A 244 9.56 -0.75 -18.64
N THR A 245 9.81 -1.49 -17.54
CA THR A 245 8.82 -2.38 -16.93
C THR A 245 7.56 -1.63 -16.50
N LEU A 246 7.72 -0.45 -15.88
CA LEU A 246 6.61 0.38 -15.42
C LEU A 246 5.85 1.03 -16.59
N GLU A 247 6.56 1.49 -17.64
CA GLU A 247 5.96 2.00 -18.88
C GLU A 247 5.12 0.90 -19.57
N GLN A 248 5.66 -0.31 -19.72
CA GLN A 248 4.92 -1.47 -20.25
C GLN A 248 3.72 -1.84 -19.37
N ALA A 249 3.86 -1.78 -18.04
CA ALA A 249 2.76 -2.02 -17.11
C ALA A 249 1.60 -1.02 -17.29
N ALA A 250 1.90 0.24 -17.63
CA ALA A 250 0.90 1.27 -17.89
C ALA A 250 0.11 1.04 -19.19
N GLU A 251 0.59 0.17 -20.10
CA GLU A 251 -0.13 -0.16 -21.34
C GLU A 251 -1.08 -1.37 -21.15
N LYS A 252 -0.97 -2.11 -20.04
CA LYS A 252 -1.88 -3.23 -19.74
C LYS A 252 -3.28 -2.70 -19.38
N TYR A 253 -4.36 -3.41 -19.83
CA TYR A 253 -5.80 -3.08 -19.76
C TYR A 253 -6.28 -1.94 -20.67
#